data_6be9e46529c03dfe021c356a0a0cd2b0
#
_entry.id   6be9e46529c03dfe021c356a0a0cd2b0
#
_cell.length_a   1.000
_cell.length_b   1.000
_cell.length_c   1.000
_cell.angle_alpha   90.00
_cell.angle_beta   90.00
_cell.angle_gamma   90.00
#
_symmetry.space_group_name_H-M   'P 1'
#
loop_
_entity.id
_entity.type
_entity.pdbx_description
1 polymer ?
#
loop_
_entity_poly.entity_id
_entity_poly.type
_entity_poly.pdbx_seq_one_letter_code
_entity_poly.pdbx_strand_id
1 'polypeptide(L)'
;MKCSVFCGISVDGFLARPNHGLDFLDTGSQVPHGFKEFYDSVDVVVIGRRTYEVVLGFGKWAYGKKSVVVLSSRQLDFSKIKGAVIQQMSGEPAGIIKQLEKQNFKHAYIDGGITIQRFLASGLIDRMIVTRVPVLIGEGIPLFGPVAKDILLDHVATRTYKGGLVQSEYNIAAVAKKQSSPKSKAKKKTRAKSAVRK
;
A
#
# COMPACT_ATOMS: atom_id res chain seq x y z
N MET A 1 4.06 3.62 -14.02
CA MET A 1 4.62 4.29 -12.82
C MET A 1 4.60 3.32 -11.66
N LYS A 2 5.63 3.26 -10.82
CA LYS A 2 5.68 2.42 -9.61
C LYS A 2 4.94 3.09 -8.45
N CYS A 3 4.16 2.30 -7.68
CA CYS A 3 3.49 2.78 -6.49
C CYS A 3 3.89 1.91 -5.29
N SER A 4 4.39 2.54 -4.23
CA SER A 4 4.85 1.85 -3.04
C SER A 4 4.21 2.40 -1.78
N VAL A 5 4.05 1.54 -0.78
CA VAL A 5 3.57 1.87 0.55
C VAL A 5 4.71 1.67 1.54
N PHE A 6 4.85 2.59 2.49
CA PHE A 6 5.71 2.44 3.65
C PHE A 6 4.94 2.93 4.88
N CYS A 7 4.61 2.06 5.81
CA CYS A 7 3.81 2.45 6.96
C CYS A 7 4.13 1.63 8.21
N GLY A 8 3.83 2.22 9.37
CA GLY A 8 3.75 1.53 10.65
C GLY A 8 2.29 1.15 10.96
N ILE A 9 2.09 0.01 11.60
CA ILE A 9 0.79 -0.45 12.07
C ILE A 9 0.90 -1.11 13.45
N SER A 10 -0.20 -1.14 14.19
CA SER A 10 -0.32 -2.00 15.36
C SER A 10 -0.30 -3.50 14.98
N VAL A 11 -0.11 -4.40 15.92
CA VAL A 11 -0.15 -5.87 15.66
C VAL A 11 -1.51 -6.28 15.10
N ASP A 12 -2.59 -5.66 15.57
CA ASP A 12 -3.97 -5.87 15.12
C ASP A 12 -4.34 -5.10 13.84
N GLY A 13 -3.36 -4.49 13.16
CA GLY A 13 -3.48 -4.04 11.77
C GLY A 13 -3.99 -2.62 11.55
N PHE A 14 -3.97 -1.77 12.56
CA PHE A 14 -4.41 -0.38 12.45
C PHE A 14 -3.27 0.60 12.16
N LEU A 15 -3.48 1.53 11.24
CA LEU A 15 -2.58 2.63 10.87
C LEU A 15 -2.63 3.78 11.86
N ALA A 16 -3.81 4.03 12.43
CA ALA A 16 -4.05 5.15 13.33
C ALA A 16 -5.19 4.80 14.29
N ARG A 17 -5.29 5.53 15.40
CA ARG A 17 -6.47 5.49 16.28
C ARG A 17 -7.73 6.02 15.58
N PRO A 18 -8.94 5.82 16.12
CA PRO A 18 -10.17 6.37 15.55
C PRO A 18 -10.14 7.90 15.36
N ASN A 19 -9.46 8.62 16.26
CA ASN A 19 -9.26 10.06 16.21
C ASN A 19 -8.08 10.50 15.32
N HIS A 20 -7.50 9.59 14.51
CA HIS A 20 -6.31 9.78 13.69
C HIS A 20 -4.99 9.93 14.48
N GLY A 21 -4.97 9.66 15.79
CA GLY A 21 -3.75 9.66 16.61
C GLY A 21 -2.76 8.60 16.15
N LEU A 22 -1.46 8.95 16.18
CA LEU A 22 -0.33 8.10 15.79
C LEU A 22 0.63 7.85 16.95
N ASP A 23 0.24 8.18 18.17
CA ASP A 23 1.05 8.12 19.40
C ASP A 23 1.67 6.73 19.63
N PHE A 24 0.97 5.67 19.30
CA PHE A 24 1.46 4.29 19.45
C PHE A 24 2.60 3.92 18.49
N LEU A 25 2.83 4.70 17.43
CA LEU A 25 3.96 4.51 16.51
C LEU A 25 5.28 5.03 17.08
N ASP A 26 5.23 5.90 18.08
CA ASP A 26 6.41 6.38 18.79
C ASP A 26 6.83 5.33 19.84
N THR A 27 7.76 4.49 19.47
CA THR A 27 8.33 3.47 20.36
C THR A 27 9.55 3.99 21.16
N GLY A 28 9.85 5.30 21.09
CA GLY A 28 11.09 5.87 21.63
C GLY A 28 12.35 5.34 20.94
N SER A 29 12.23 4.52 19.93
CA SER A 29 13.34 3.97 19.18
C SER A 29 13.72 4.91 18.04
N GLN A 30 14.94 5.47 18.11
CA GLN A 30 15.51 6.27 17.01
C GLN A 30 16.25 5.43 15.96
N VAL A 31 16.01 4.12 15.93
CA VAL A 31 16.66 3.23 14.97
C VAL A 31 16.13 3.50 13.57
N PRO A 32 17.02 3.84 12.60
CA PRO A 32 16.62 3.97 11.20
C PRO A 32 16.04 2.64 10.69
N HIS A 33 14.83 2.67 10.16
CA HIS A 33 14.15 1.48 9.59
C HIS A 33 13.96 1.61 8.09
N GLY A 34 14.89 2.30 7.41
CA GLY A 34 14.90 2.39 5.96
C GLY A 34 13.90 3.41 5.37
N PHE A 35 13.26 4.24 6.21
CA PHE A 35 12.32 5.24 5.70
C PHE A 35 13.02 6.32 4.87
N LYS A 36 14.20 6.76 5.29
CA LYS A 36 14.96 7.78 4.56
C LYS A 36 15.29 7.31 3.14
N GLU A 37 15.85 6.12 3.02
CA GLU A 37 16.22 5.50 1.74
C GLU A 37 14.98 5.28 0.85
N PHE A 38 13.89 4.82 1.44
CA PHE A 38 12.61 4.71 0.74
C PHE A 38 12.11 6.08 0.27
N TYR A 39 12.10 7.07 1.15
CA TYR A 39 11.60 8.42 0.85
C TYR A 39 12.43 9.12 -0.21
N ASP A 40 13.75 8.92 -0.22
CA ASP A 40 14.63 9.44 -1.26
C ASP A 40 14.38 8.79 -2.62
N SER A 41 13.92 7.54 -2.65
CA SER A 41 13.64 6.78 -3.87
C SER A 41 12.33 7.12 -4.57
N VAL A 42 11.45 7.89 -3.94
CA VAL A 42 10.16 8.28 -4.52
C VAL A 42 10.17 9.71 -5.05
N ASP A 43 9.40 9.97 -6.10
CA ASP A 43 9.32 11.29 -6.74
C ASP A 43 8.18 12.14 -6.17
N VAL A 44 7.08 11.48 -5.80
CA VAL A 44 5.86 12.14 -5.35
C VAL A 44 5.19 11.35 -4.22
N VAL A 45 4.60 12.07 -3.29
CA VAL A 45 3.76 11.49 -2.21
C VAL A 45 2.29 11.72 -2.55
N VAL A 46 1.47 10.70 -2.46
CA VAL A 46 0.03 10.76 -2.72
C VAL A 46 -0.70 10.45 -1.43
N ILE A 47 -1.40 11.43 -0.87
CA ILE A 47 -2.13 11.33 0.39
C ILE A 47 -3.60 11.71 0.22
N GLY A 48 -4.45 11.18 1.08
CA GLY A 48 -5.83 11.64 1.17
C GLY A 48 -5.96 12.93 2.00
N ARG A 49 -7.09 13.64 1.86
CA ARG A 49 -7.39 14.86 2.61
C ARG A 49 -7.23 14.67 4.14
N ARG A 50 -7.67 13.55 4.69
CA ARG A 50 -7.56 13.30 6.14
C ARG A 50 -6.11 13.21 6.60
N THR A 51 -5.25 12.52 5.85
CA THR A 51 -3.80 12.47 6.13
C THR A 51 -3.18 13.87 6.04
N TYR A 52 -3.58 14.66 5.04
CA TYR A 52 -3.17 16.06 4.93
C TYR A 52 -3.53 16.88 6.18
N GLU A 53 -4.77 16.77 6.66
CA GLU A 53 -5.24 17.45 7.88
C GLU A 53 -4.43 17.03 9.12
N VAL A 54 -4.11 15.74 9.27
CA VAL A 54 -3.26 15.21 10.35
C VAL A 54 -1.85 15.80 10.28
N VAL A 55 -1.24 15.80 9.10
CA VAL A 55 0.11 16.35 8.89
C VAL A 55 0.18 17.84 9.18
N LEU A 56 -0.87 18.60 8.87
CA LEU A 56 -0.94 20.02 9.26
C LEU A 56 -0.89 20.20 10.78
N GLY A 57 -1.45 19.27 11.54
CA GLY A 57 -1.43 19.27 13.01
C GLY A 57 -0.04 19.07 13.62
N PHE A 58 0.97 18.63 12.87
CA PHE A 58 2.35 18.45 13.37
C PHE A 58 3.11 19.78 13.54
N GLY A 59 2.52 20.91 13.16
CA GLY A 59 3.14 22.25 13.30
C GLY A 59 4.23 22.56 12.27
N LYS A 60 4.76 21.54 11.57
CA LYS A 60 5.69 21.69 10.44
C LYS A 60 5.32 20.75 9.32
N TRP A 61 5.60 21.16 8.07
CA TRP A 61 5.35 20.34 6.91
C TRP A 61 6.28 19.10 6.88
N ALA A 62 5.70 17.91 6.95
CA ALA A 62 6.46 16.66 7.10
C ALA A 62 7.18 16.23 5.83
N TYR A 63 6.73 16.67 4.65
CA TYR A 63 7.25 16.19 3.35
C TYR A 63 8.34 17.08 2.74
N GLY A 64 8.76 18.14 3.43
CA GLY A 64 9.84 19.03 2.98
C GLY A 64 9.56 19.61 1.59
N LYS A 65 10.50 19.40 0.65
CA LYS A 65 10.40 19.86 -0.74
C LYS A 65 9.88 18.78 -1.72
N LYS A 66 9.54 17.60 -1.23
CA LYS A 66 8.97 16.53 -2.07
C LYS A 66 7.63 16.97 -2.64
N SER A 67 7.36 16.64 -3.90
CA SER A 67 6.05 16.85 -4.52
C SER A 67 4.97 16.06 -3.78
N VAL A 68 3.87 16.71 -3.42
CA VAL A 68 2.75 16.08 -2.72
C VAL A 68 1.47 16.29 -3.49
N VAL A 69 0.72 15.22 -3.69
CA VAL A 69 -0.64 15.24 -4.22
C VAL A 69 -1.62 14.92 -3.11
N VAL A 70 -2.52 15.85 -2.85
CA VAL A 70 -3.60 15.65 -1.89
C VAL A 70 -4.88 15.28 -2.64
N LEU A 71 -5.39 14.08 -2.37
CA LEU A 71 -6.63 13.60 -2.99
C LEU A 71 -7.84 14.14 -2.24
N SER A 72 -8.62 14.98 -2.91
CA SER A 72 -9.83 15.59 -2.35
C SER A 72 -10.80 16.00 -3.45
N SER A 73 -12.10 15.75 -3.24
CA SER A 73 -13.20 16.34 -4.03
C SER A 73 -13.60 17.74 -3.56
N ARG A 74 -13.15 18.13 -2.36
CA ARG A 74 -13.40 19.48 -1.81
C ARG A 74 -12.19 20.34 -2.09
N GLN A 75 -12.39 21.61 -2.45
CA GLN A 75 -11.30 22.57 -2.60
C GLN A 75 -10.53 22.70 -1.28
N LEU A 76 -9.20 22.64 -1.39
CA LEU A 76 -8.27 22.79 -0.26
C LEU A 76 -7.47 24.08 -0.40
N ASP A 77 -7.16 24.66 0.75
CA ASP A 77 -6.26 25.82 0.84
C ASP A 77 -4.86 25.37 1.27
N PHE A 78 -3.87 25.59 0.43
CA PHE A 78 -2.46 25.30 0.70
C PHE A 78 -1.63 26.53 1.08
N SER A 79 -2.25 27.70 1.19
CA SER A 79 -1.56 29.00 1.43
C SER A 79 -0.71 29.01 2.71
N LYS A 80 -1.09 28.18 3.70
CA LYS A 80 -0.37 28.05 4.99
C LYS A 80 0.95 27.27 4.87
N ILE A 81 1.21 26.57 3.76
CA ILE A 81 2.39 25.73 3.60
C ILE A 81 3.35 26.39 2.63
N LYS A 82 4.27 27.21 3.17
CA LYS A 82 5.25 27.93 2.36
C LYS A 82 6.38 27.00 1.90
N GLY A 83 6.81 27.17 0.64
CA GLY A 83 7.97 26.46 0.08
C GLY A 83 7.76 24.98 -0.22
N ALA A 84 6.54 24.46 -0.11
CA ALA A 84 6.21 23.09 -0.50
C ALA A 84 5.65 23.03 -1.92
N VAL A 85 5.85 21.89 -2.59
CA VAL A 85 5.28 21.59 -3.90
C VAL A 85 4.05 20.73 -3.69
N ILE A 86 2.87 21.35 -3.64
CA ILE A 86 1.61 20.68 -3.35
C ILE A 86 0.62 20.94 -4.46
N GLN A 87 -0.09 19.89 -4.89
CA GLN A 87 -1.22 20.00 -5.80
C GLN A 87 -2.40 19.15 -5.30
N GLN A 88 -3.59 19.57 -5.65
CA GLN A 88 -4.81 18.80 -5.40
C GLN A 88 -5.18 18.01 -6.65
N MET A 89 -5.60 16.77 -6.45
CA MET A 89 -6.23 15.95 -7.48
C MET A 89 -7.50 15.29 -6.93
N SER A 90 -8.38 14.88 -7.84
CA SER A 90 -9.58 14.10 -7.51
C SER A 90 -9.83 13.04 -8.59
N GLY A 91 -10.60 12.02 -8.23
CA GLY A 91 -10.97 10.96 -9.16
C GLY A 91 -10.50 9.56 -8.73
N GLU A 92 -10.57 8.62 -9.66
CA GLU A 92 -10.18 7.24 -9.44
C GLU A 92 -8.66 7.05 -9.51
N PRO A 93 -8.09 6.09 -8.74
CA PRO A 93 -6.66 5.87 -8.66
C PRO A 93 -5.95 5.74 -10.01
N ALA A 94 -6.54 5.03 -10.98
CA ALA A 94 -5.97 4.87 -12.31
C ALA A 94 -5.87 6.20 -13.08
N GLY A 95 -6.84 7.10 -12.90
CA GLY A 95 -6.81 8.44 -13.48
C GLY A 95 -5.73 9.32 -12.86
N ILE A 96 -5.55 9.23 -11.53
CA ILE A 96 -4.49 9.93 -10.79
C ILE A 96 -3.12 9.49 -11.31
N ILE A 97 -2.87 8.17 -11.40
CA ILE A 97 -1.59 7.64 -11.91
C ILE A 97 -1.30 8.15 -13.31
N LYS A 98 -2.28 8.11 -14.23
CA LYS A 98 -2.10 8.62 -15.60
C LYS A 98 -1.73 10.12 -15.63
N GLN A 99 -2.29 10.93 -14.73
CA GLN A 99 -1.96 12.35 -14.63
C GLN A 99 -0.52 12.54 -14.10
N LEU A 100 -0.11 11.77 -13.11
CA LEU A 100 1.24 11.81 -12.56
C LEU A 100 2.30 11.36 -13.57
N GLU A 101 2.01 10.33 -14.36
CA GLU A 101 2.88 9.87 -15.46
C GLU A 101 3.09 10.97 -16.54
N LYS A 102 2.04 11.73 -16.87
CA LYS A 102 2.14 12.89 -17.78
C LYS A 102 3.01 14.02 -17.21
N GLN A 103 3.12 14.10 -15.88
CA GLN A 103 4.02 15.03 -15.19
C GLN A 103 5.45 14.45 -15.02
N ASN A 104 5.75 13.31 -15.67
CA ASN A 104 7.03 12.61 -15.64
C ASN A 104 7.41 11.98 -14.28
N PHE A 105 6.50 11.85 -13.31
CA PHE A 105 6.75 11.08 -12.12
C PHE A 105 6.85 9.58 -12.44
N LYS A 106 7.79 8.89 -11.79
CA LYS A 106 8.09 7.47 -12.02
C LYS A 106 7.77 6.59 -10.81
N HIS A 107 7.87 7.15 -9.60
CA HIS A 107 7.67 6.41 -8.37
C HIS A 107 6.86 7.22 -7.35
N ALA A 108 5.67 6.73 -6.98
CA ALA A 108 4.80 7.34 -5.98
C ALA A 108 4.88 6.60 -4.65
N TYR A 109 4.95 7.35 -3.58
CA TYR A 109 4.63 6.90 -2.23
C TYR A 109 3.13 7.13 -1.97
N ILE A 110 2.39 6.04 -1.79
CA ILE A 110 0.96 6.07 -1.48
C ILE A 110 0.80 5.95 0.04
N ASP A 111 0.18 6.96 0.67
CA ASP A 111 0.06 7.02 2.12
C ASP A 111 -1.36 7.40 2.58
N GLY A 112 -1.70 6.92 3.80
CA GLY A 112 -3.01 7.07 4.44
C GLY A 112 -3.99 5.95 4.12
N GLY A 113 -4.71 5.47 5.15
CA GLY A 113 -5.49 4.24 5.13
C GLY A 113 -6.41 4.10 3.93
N ILE A 114 -7.38 5.02 3.77
CA ILE A 114 -8.35 4.97 2.65
C ILE A 114 -7.65 5.08 1.29
N THR A 115 -6.59 5.89 1.18
CA THR A 115 -5.83 6.04 -0.06
C THR A 115 -5.16 4.72 -0.43
N ILE A 116 -4.44 4.11 0.51
CA ILE A 116 -3.79 2.79 0.31
C ILE A 116 -4.83 1.74 -0.09
N GLN A 117 -5.96 1.66 0.63
CA GLN A 117 -7.03 0.69 0.33
C GLN A 117 -7.59 0.86 -1.08
N ARG A 118 -7.86 2.11 -1.52
CA ARG A 118 -8.35 2.38 -2.89
C ARG A 118 -7.33 1.96 -3.96
N PHE A 119 -6.06 2.26 -3.75
CA PHE A 119 -5.01 1.89 -4.70
C PHE A 119 -4.77 0.37 -4.71
N LEU A 120 -4.84 -0.31 -3.57
CA LEU A 120 -4.80 -1.78 -3.49
C LEU A 120 -5.98 -2.41 -4.23
N ALA A 121 -7.20 -1.96 -3.96
CA ALA A 121 -8.40 -2.47 -4.62
C ALA A 121 -8.37 -2.25 -6.14
N SER A 122 -7.67 -1.21 -6.61
CA SER A 122 -7.47 -0.92 -8.03
C SER A 122 -6.28 -1.67 -8.66
N GLY A 123 -5.54 -2.49 -7.89
CA GLY A 123 -4.37 -3.22 -8.37
C GLY A 123 -3.20 -2.33 -8.76
N LEU A 124 -3.03 -1.19 -8.11
CA LEU A 124 -2.05 -0.15 -8.46
C LEU A 124 -0.90 -0.03 -7.46
N ILE A 125 -0.83 -0.88 -6.45
CA ILE A 125 0.33 -0.97 -5.54
C ILE A 125 1.26 -2.07 -6.04
N ASP A 126 2.54 -1.75 -6.18
CA ASP A 126 3.58 -2.70 -6.60
C ASP A 126 4.38 -3.26 -5.42
N ARG A 127 4.57 -2.45 -4.36
CA ARG A 127 5.44 -2.79 -3.24
C ARG A 127 4.88 -2.25 -1.93
N MET A 128 5.00 -3.04 -0.87
CA MET A 128 4.62 -2.64 0.48
C MET A 128 5.74 -2.93 1.48
N ILE A 129 6.07 -1.94 2.31
CA ILE A 129 6.93 -2.08 3.48
C ILE A 129 6.07 -1.75 4.69
N VAL A 130 5.79 -2.76 5.51
CA VAL A 130 4.89 -2.65 6.66
C VAL A 130 5.65 -3.00 7.93
N THR A 131 5.72 -2.03 8.86
CA THR A 131 6.35 -2.22 10.17
C THR A 131 5.27 -2.43 11.23
N ARG A 132 5.24 -3.62 11.85
CA ARG A 132 4.39 -3.89 13.01
C ARG A 132 5.05 -3.38 14.27
N VAL A 133 4.33 -2.52 14.99
CA VAL A 133 4.69 -2.04 16.32
C VAL A 133 4.09 -3.02 17.33
N PRO A 134 4.81 -3.43 18.39
CA PRO A 134 4.36 -4.47 19.33
C PRO A 134 3.29 -3.93 20.29
N VAL A 135 2.14 -3.53 19.76
CA VAL A 135 1.00 -3.01 20.50
C VAL A 135 -0.31 -3.46 19.86
N LEU A 136 -1.31 -3.71 20.67
CA LEU A 136 -2.70 -3.87 20.28
C LEU A 136 -3.44 -2.59 20.67
N ILE A 137 -4.18 -1.99 19.75
CA ILE A 137 -4.97 -0.79 20.03
C ILE A 137 -6.48 -1.03 20.02
N GLY A 138 -6.92 -2.23 19.62
CA GLY A 138 -8.30 -2.71 19.69
C GLY A 138 -9.21 -2.15 18.60
N GLU A 139 -9.15 -0.85 18.34
CA GLU A 139 -9.93 -0.17 17.30
C GLU A 139 -9.11 0.93 16.64
N GLY A 140 -9.45 1.28 15.39
CA GLY A 140 -8.72 2.30 14.65
C GLY A 140 -9.00 2.33 13.16
N ILE A 141 -8.16 3.03 12.44
CA ILE A 141 -8.16 3.10 10.97
C ILE A 141 -7.32 1.94 10.44
N PRO A 142 -7.93 0.92 9.82
CA PRO A 142 -7.19 -0.26 9.37
C PRO A 142 -6.33 0.04 8.14
N LEU A 143 -5.18 -0.66 8.03
CA LEU A 143 -4.35 -0.61 6.82
C LEU A 143 -5.10 -1.21 5.62
N PHE A 144 -5.74 -2.35 5.83
CA PHE A 144 -6.41 -3.09 4.77
C PHE A 144 -7.94 -2.94 4.87
N GLY A 145 -8.58 -2.84 3.72
CA GLY A 145 -10.03 -2.84 3.57
C GLY A 145 -10.50 -4.03 2.73
N PRO A 146 -11.79 -4.06 2.39
CA PRO A 146 -12.34 -5.09 1.52
C PRO A 146 -11.66 -5.10 0.16
N VAL A 147 -11.40 -6.29 -0.36
CA VAL A 147 -10.89 -6.51 -1.72
C VAL A 147 -11.81 -7.49 -2.45
N ALA A 148 -12.01 -7.31 -3.76
CA ALA A 148 -12.92 -8.14 -4.55
C ALA A 148 -12.38 -9.57 -4.75
N LYS A 149 -11.07 -9.78 -4.61
CA LYS A 149 -10.38 -11.07 -4.72
C LYS A 149 -9.07 -11.00 -3.95
N ASP A 150 -8.48 -12.15 -3.67
CA ASP A 150 -7.17 -12.23 -3.02
C ASP A 150 -6.11 -11.46 -3.80
N ILE A 151 -5.28 -10.73 -3.07
CA ILE A 151 -4.08 -10.06 -3.57
C ILE A 151 -2.89 -10.87 -3.05
N LEU A 152 -2.23 -11.60 -3.93
CA LEU A 152 -1.05 -12.38 -3.57
C LEU A 152 0.15 -11.49 -3.36
N LEU A 153 0.93 -11.80 -2.34
CA LEU A 153 2.12 -11.06 -1.95
C LEU A 153 3.35 -11.97 -2.04
N ASP A 154 4.38 -11.50 -2.75
CA ASP A 154 5.68 -12.14 -2.77
C ASP A 154 6.52 -11.53 -1.63
N HIS A 155 6.86 -12.33 -0.64
CA HIS A 155 7.70 -11.89 0.47
C HIS A 155 9.13 -11.62 -0.01
N VAL A 156 9.64 -10.42 0.27
CA VAL A 156 11.00 -9.99 -0.10
C VAL A 156 11.95 -10.10 1.07
N ALA A 157 11.58 -9.54 2.23
CA ALA A 157 12.43 -9.55 3.42
C ALA A 157 11.60 -9.31 4.70
N THR A 158 12.12 -9.80 5.82
CA THR A 158 11.65 -9.42 7.16
C THR A 158 12.85 -9.01 8.01
N ARG A 159 12.72 -7.90 8.73
CA ARG A 159 13.73 -7.35 9.63
C ARG A 159 13.10 -7.07 10.99
N THR A 160 13.88 -7.26 12.04
CA THR A 160 13.49 -6.89 13.40
C THR A 160 14.37 -5.75 13.88
N TYR A 161 13.80 -4.84 14.66
CA TYR A 161 14.48 -3.69 15.23
C TYR A 161 14.32 -3.65 16.75
N LYS A 162 15.16 -2.87 17.42
CA LYS A 162 15.02 -2.60 18.85
C LYS A 162 13.61 -2.08 19.15
N GLY A 163 13.08 -2.42 20.33
CA GLY A 163 11.71 -2.08 20.70
C GLY A 163 10.66 -3.05 20.14
N GLY A 164 11.07 -4.20 19.58
CA GLY A 164 10.14 -5.24 19.12
C GLY A 164 9.47 -4.95 17.78
N LEU A 165 9.95 -3.96 17.02
CA LEU A 165 9.43 -3.66 15.68
C LEU A 165 9.74 -4.80 14.71
N VAL A 166 8.75 -5.24 13.95
CA VAL A 166 8.90 -6.23 12.87
C VAL A 166 8.48 -5.61 11.56
N GLN A 167 9.43 -5.41 10.67
CA GLN A 167 9.20 -4.86 9.33
C GLN A 167 9.23 -5.97 8.30
N SER A 168 8.18 -6.07 7.51
CA SER A 168 8.10 -6.98 6.37
C SER A 168 7.92 -6.21 5.08
N GLU A 169 8.64 -6.66 4.05
CA GLU A 169 8.59 -6.11 2.70
C GLU A 169 7.98 -7.14 1.76
N TYR A 170 7.06 -6.69 0.92
CA TYR A 170 6.36 -7.50 -0.07
C TYR A 170 6.31 -6.78 -1.42
N ASN A 171 6.44 -7.55 -2.50
CA ASN A 171 5.94 -7.13 -3.80
C ASN A 171 4.52 -7.66 -3.98
N ILE A 172 3.67 -6.89 -4.67
CA ILE A 172 2.37 -7.40 -5.10
C ILE A 172 2.63 -8.33 -6.28
N ALA A 173 2.26 -9.59 -6.15
CA ALA A 173 2.43 -10.57 -7.22
C ALA A 173 1.62 -10.13 -8.44
N ALA A 174 2.26 -10.07 -9.61
CA ALA A 174 1.54 -9.86 -10.86
C ALA A 174 0.48 -10.96 -11.00
N VAL A 175 -0.78 -10.59 -11.23
CA VAL A 175 -1.84 -11.58 -11.47
C VAL A 175 -1.40 -12.44 -12.66
N ALA A 176 -0.92 -13.64 -12.39
CA ALA A 176 -0.57 -14.59 -13.43
C ALA A 176 -1.81 -14.75 -14.33
N LYS A 177 -1.67 -14.37 -15.61
CA LYS A 177 -2.68 -14.71 -16.61
C LYS A 177 -2.89 -16.22 -16.48
N LYS A 178 -4.09 -16.66 -16.11
CA LYS A 178 -4.45 -18.07 -15.97
C LYS A 178 -3.88 -18.81 -17.18
N GLN A 179 -2.81 -19.56 -17.00
CA GLN A 179 -2.44 -20.60 -17.93
C GLN A 179 -3.58 -21.59 -17.90
N SER A 180 -4.30 -21.68 -19.01
CA SER A 180 -5.31 -22.72 -19.25
C SER A 180 -4.65 -24.07 -18.98
N SER A 181 -5.09 -24.74 -17.91
CA SER A 181 -4.66 -26.10 -17.59
C SER A 181 -4.89 -26.98 -18.83
N PRO A 182 -3.91 -27.80 -19.26
CA PRO A 182 -4.11 -28.70 -20.38
C PRO A 182 -5.19 -29.72 -20.00
N LYS A 183 -6.26 -29.78 -20.82
CA LYS A 183 -7.32 -30.77 -20.69
C LYS A 183 -6.69 -32.17 -20.68
N SER A 184 -6.80 -32.90 -19.59
CA SER A 184 -6.40 -34.27 -19.49
C SER A 184 -7.23 -35.09 -20.49
N LYS A 185 -6.57 -35.64 -21.51
CA LYS A 185 -7.18 -36.59 -22.43
C LYS A 185 -7.53 -37.86 -21.67
N ALA A 186 -8.82 -38.06 -21.35
CA ALA A 186 -9.32 -39.28 -20.79
C ALA A 186 -9.07 -40.43 -21.81
N LYS A 187 -8.19 -41.37 -21.46
CA LYS A 187 -8.00 -42.63 -22.20
C LYS A 187 -9.25 -43.45 -22.09
N LYS A 188 -9.98 -43.61 -23.17
CA LYS A 188 -11.02 -44.63 -23.36
C LYS A 188 -10.38 -46.01 -23.22
N LYS A 189 -10.66 -46.74 -22.13
CA LYS A 189 -10.39 -48.17 -22.02
C LYS A 189 -11.42 -48.94 -22.86
N THR A 190 -10.98 -49.50 -23.95
CA THR A 190 -11.71 -50.48 -24.76
C THR A 190 -11.81 -51.77 -23.95
N ARG A 191 -13.02 -52.18 -23.65
CA ARG A 191 -13.37 -53.45 -22.97
C ARG A 191 -13.43 -54.54 -24.02
N ALA A 192 -12.41 -55.42 -24.07
CA ALA A 192 -12.43 -56.62 -24.88
C ALA A 192 -13.46 -57.61 -24.31
N LYS A 193 -14.42 -58.02 -25.10
CA LYS A 193 -15.32 -59.15 -24.85
C LYS A 193 -14.56 -60.46 -25.12
N SER A 194 -14.28 -61.22 -24.08
CA SER A 194 -13.90 -62.64 -24.24
C SER A 194 -15.17 -63.50 -24.35
N ALA A 195 -15.36 -64.10 -25.52
CA ALA A 195 -16.32 -65.16 -25.69
C ALA A 195 -15.74 -66.43 -25.06
N VAL A 196 -16.50 -67.07 -24.21
CA VAL A 196 -16.25 -68.49 -23.85
C VAL A 196 -17.27 -69.37 -24.50
N ARG A 197 -16.77 -70.29 -25.27
CA ARG A 197 -17.49 -71.44 -25.80
C ARG A 197 -17.28 -72.64 -24.83
N LYS A 198 -18.38 -73.42 -24.69
CA LYS A 198 -18.60 -74.71 -24.08
C LYS A 198 -18.70 -74.74 -22.56
#